data_b0e49b1148b27657bc7a98f88ac9db3d
#
_entry.id   b0e49b1148b27657bc7a98f88ac9db3d
#
_cell.length_a   1.000
_cell.length_b   1.000
_cell.length_c   1.000
_cell.angle_alpha   90.00
_cell.angle_beta   90.00
_cell.angle_gamma   90.00
#
_symmetry.space_group_name_H-M   'P 1'
#
loop_
_entity.id
_entity.type
_entity.pdbx_description
1 polymer ?
#
loop_
_entity_poly.entity_id
_entity_poly.type
_entity_poly.pdbx_seq_one_letter_code
_entity_poly.pdbx_strand_id
1 'polypeptide(L)'
;MNPVTNAHVEIIEELKKENKVVVMPVRFLNEEKEVNSKSFPFNFEIRKKMIESVFGDSVLISPNYTFYAPFKKYFPPLISPKSWSLRKQILQGIENDYFTYTGDRAEGLMLKLYRLNPKVGTRKLVSATNVKNEMYANSQSKNPEWKKFVPVNVAKIIIFNFLQNLFS
;
A
#
# COMPACT_ATOMS: atom_id res chain seq x y z
N MET A 1 -1.93 0.77 1.17
CA MET A 1 -2.62 1.58 0.15
C MET A 1 -3.13 0.66 -0.97
N ASN A 2 -4.37 0.26 -0.88
CA ASN A 2 -5.05 -0.56 -1.89
C ASN A 2 -6.59 -0.37 -1.73
N PRO A 3 -7.18 0.64 -2.39
CA PRO A 3 -6.56 1.68 -3.23
C PRO A 3 -5.90 2.84 -2.44
N VAL A 4 -5.36 3.83 -3.18
CA VAL A 4 -4.96 5.12 -2.61
C VAL A 4 -6.20 5.93 -2.24
N THR A 5 -6.26 6.47 -1.02
CA THR A 5 -7.39 7.27 -0.50
C THR A 5 -6.94 8.68 -0.16
N ASN A 6 -7.89 9.61 0.00
CA ASN A 6 -7.60 10.97 0.43
C ASN A 6 -6.82 11.00 1.76
N ALA A 7 -7.11 10.08 2.68
CA ALA A 7 -6.35 9.95 3.93
C ALA A 7 -4.87 9.60 3.70
N HIS A 8 -4.55 8.78 2.69
CA HIS A 8 -3.16 8.52 2.32
C HIS A 8 -2.48 9.76 1.75
N VAL A 9 -3.22 10.53 0.95
CA VAL A 9 -2.71 11.78 0.37
C VAL A 9 -2.35 12.78 1.47
N GLU A 10 -3.25 13.02 2.42
CA GLU A 10 -3.01 13.92 3.55
C GLU A 10 -1.74 13.52 4.34
N ILE A 11 -1.61 12.22 4.65
CA ILE A 11 -0.46 11.72 5.41
C ILE A 11 0.85 11.92 4.62
N ILE A 12 0.86 11.59 3.34
CA ILE A 12 2.06 11.70 2.51
C ILE A 12 2.44 13.17 2.33
N GLU A 13 1.48 14.06 2.08
CA GLU A 13 1.75 15.49 1.96
C GLU A 13 2.29 16.09 3.27
N GLU A 14 1.81 15.62 4.43
CA GLU A 14 2.36 16.04 5.71
C GLU A 14 3.80 15.56 5.90
N LEU A 15 4.07 14.28 5.59
CA LEU A 15 5.42 13.72 5.71
C LEU A 15 6.42 14.39 4.75
N LYS A 16 5.99 14.79 3.58
CA LYS A 16 6.82 15.46 2.57
C LYS A 16 7.33 16.83 2.98
N LYS A 17 6.66 17.50 3.95
CA LYS A 17 7.09 18.85 4.40
C LYS A 17 8.51 18.86 4.96
N GLU A 18 8.91 17.77 5.60
CA GLU A 18 10.19 17.66 6.31
C GLU A 18 11.04 16.46 5.90
N ASN A 19 10.51 15.57 5.06
CA ASN A 19 11.15 14.31 4.74
C ASN A 19 11.10 13.99 3.24
N LYS A 20 12.11 13.29 2.76
CA LYS A 20 12.05 12.57 1.49
C LYS A 20 11.22 11.30 1.66
N VAL A 21 10.11 11.19 0.95
CA VAL A 21 9.16 10.10 1.12
C VAL A 21 9.36 9.01 0.10
N VAL A 22 9.52 7.77 0.58
CA VAL A 22 9.50 6.56 -0.24
C VAL A 22 8.24 5.76 0.08
N VAL A 23 7.37 5.60 -0.90
CA VAL A 23 6.14 4.81 -0.77
C VAL A 23 6.42 3.37 -1.17
N MET A 24 6.13 2.43 -0.29
CA MET A 24 6.36 0.99 -0.49
C MET A 24 5.05 0.20 -0.40
N PRO A 25 4.28 0.07 -1.49
CA PRO A 25 3.08 -0.75 -1.49
C PRO A 25 3.44 -2.22 -1.27
N VAL A 26 2.96 -2.83 -0.18
CA VAL A 26 3.27 -4.24 0.12
C VAL A 26 2.81 -5.17 -1.00
N ARG A 27 3.64 -6.16 -1.36
CA ARG A 27 3.38 -7.15 -2.41
C ARG A 27 3.48 -8.56 -1.84
N PHE A 28 2.62 -9.43 -2.31
CA PHE A 28 2.68 -10.86 -2.03
C PHE A 28 2.78 -11.61 -3.35
N LEU A 29 3.89 -12.30 -3.59
CA LEU A 29 4.15 -13.05 -4.81
C LEU A 29 4.09 -14.54 -4.55
N ASN A 30 3.40 -15.26 -5.43
CA ASN A 30 3.42 -16.71 -5.54
C ASN A 30 3.81 -17.06 -6.98
N GLU A 31 4.92 -17.79 -7.16
CA GLU A 31 5.46 -18.15 -8.49
C GLU A 31 5.53 -16.94 -9.44
N GLU A 32 6.13 -15.84 -8.95
CA GLU A 32 6.28 -14.57 -9.66
C GLU A 32 4.98 -13.79 -9.95
N LYS A 33 3.81 -14.36 -9.66
CA LYS A 33 2.52 -13.69 -9.81
C LYS A 33 2.10 -13.01 -8.51
N GLU A 34 1.61 -11.78 -8.61
CA GLU A 34 1.08 -11.08 -7.45
C GLU A 34 -0.26 -11.69 -7.03
N VAL A 35 -0.37 -12.01 -5.73
CA VAL A 35 -1.59 -12.57 -5.14
C VAL A 35 -2.63 -11.47 -5.03
N ASN A 36 -3.64 -11.54 -5.90
CA ASN A 36 -4.80 -10.67 -5.86
C ASN A 36 -5.94 -11.33 -5.10
N SER A 37 -6.69 -10.54 -4.34
CA SER A 37 -7.86 -10.98 -3.58
C SER A 37 -8.83 -9.81 -3.39
N LYS A 38 -10.03 -10.08 -2.84
CA LYS A 38 -10.93 -8.99 -2.43
C LYS A 38 -10.28 -8.00 -1.47
N SER A 39 -9.31 -8.46 -0.64
CA SER A 39 -8.54 -7.59 0.25
C SER A 39 -7.45 -6.81 -0.46
N PHE A 40 -6.96 -7.31 -1.61
CA PHE A 40 -5.92 -6.69 -2.44
C PHE A 40 -6.33 -6.70 -3.92
N PRO A 41 -7.36 -5.88 -4.30
CA PRO A 41 -7.93 -5.93 -5.66
C PRO A 41 -7.01 -5.35 -6.73
N PHE A 42 -6.06 -4.52 -6.36
CA PHE A 42 -5.16 -3.86 -7.30
C PHE A 42 -3.72 -4.36 -7.10
N ASN A 43 -3.12 -4.85 -8.18
CA ASN A 43 -1.71 -5.24 -8.20
C ASN A 43 -0.78 -4.03 -8.04
N PHE A 44 0.51 -4.29 -7.93
CA PHE A 44 1.51 -3.24 -7.70
C PHE A 44 1.51 -2.18 -8.81
N GLU A 45 1.44 -2.58 -10.07
CA GLU A 45 1.49 -1.66 -11.21
C GLU A 45 0.30 -0.69 -11.22
N ILE A 46 -0.91 -1.20 -10.91
CA ILE A 46 -2.10 -0.35 -10.79
C ILE A 46 -1.96 0.60 -9.61
N ARG A 47 -1.47 0.12 -8.46
CA ARG A 47 -1.26 0.96 -7.28
C ARG A 47 -0.15 2.01 -7.52
N LYS A 48 0.91 1.64 -8.24
CA LYS A 48 1.96 2.56 -8.67
C LYS A 48 1.38 3.68 -9.52
N LYS A 49 0.58 3.35 -10.55
CA LYS A 49 -0.13 4.35 -11.37
C LYS A 49 -1.03 5.26 -10.54
N MET A 50 -1.73 4.73 -9.53
CA MET A 50 -2.53 5.54 -8.62
C MET A 50 -1.68 6.55 -7.85
N ILE A 51 -0.52 6.14 -7.33
CA ILE A 51 0.40 7.01 -6.58
C ILE A 51 0.99 8.07 -7.52
N GLU A 52 1.49 7.67 -8.68
CA GLU A 52 2.04 8.57 -9.71
C GLU A 52 1.00 9.61 -10.18
N SER A 53 -0.27 9.20 -10.34
CA SER A 53 -1.35 10.10 -10.76
C SER A 53 -1.68 11.21 -9.74
N VAL A 54 -1.27 11.04 -8.49
CA VAL A 54 -1.52 11.99 -7.40
C VAL A 54 -0.27 12.80 -7.09
N PHE A 55 0.89 12.17 -7.02
CA PHE A 55 2.11 12.76 -6.50
C PHE A 55 3.16 13.07 -7.58
N GLY A 56 3.01 12.53 -8.80
CA GLY A 56 4.04 12.62 -9.83
C GLY A 56 5.37 12.10 -9.31
N ASP A 57 6.43 12.88 -9.55
CA ASP A 57 7.80 12.56 -9.13
C ASP A 57 8.13 13.06 -7.70
N SER A 58 7.15 13.62 -6.97
CA SER A 58 7.39 14.18 -5.64
C SER A 58 7.55 13.14 -4.53
N VAL A 59 7.32 11.86 -4.84
CA VAL A 59 7.60 10.71 -3.97
C VAL A 59 8.33 9.63 -4.77
N LEU A 60 9.18 8.86 -4.11
CA LEU A 60 9.74 7.66 -4.70
C LEU A 60 8.81 6.47 -4.45
N ILE A 61 8.68 5.57 -5.42
CA ILE A 61 7.87 4.36 -5.28
C ILE A 61 8.80 3.15 -5.40
N SER A 62 8.81 2.32 -4.37
CA SER A 62 9.70 1.15 -4.34
C SER A 62 8.92 -0.16 -4.18
N PRO A 63 9.26 -1.20 -4.98
CA PRO A 63 8.68 -2.54 -4.84
C PRO A 63 9.32 -3.36 -3.71
N ASN A 64 10.24 -2.79 -2.95
CA ASN A 64 11.10 -3.52 -2.02
C ASN A 64 10.35 -4.17 -0.83
N TYR A 65 9.11 -3.78 -0.55
CA TYR A 65 8.28 -4.43 0.47
C TYR A 65 7.51 -5.62 -0.14
N THR A 66 8.26 -6.64 -0.56
CA THR A 66 7.73 -7.82 -1.27
C THR A 66 7.98 -9.11 -0.50
N PHE A 67 6.89 -9.86 -0.27
CA PHE A 67 6.91 -11.20 0.31
C PHE A 67 6.76 -12.24 -0.80
N TYR A 68 7.53 -13.32 -0.71
CA TYR A 68 7.48 -14.46 -1.64
C TYR A 68 6.93 -15.70 -0.94
N ALA A 69 6.04 -16.43 -1.56
CA ALA A 69 5.51 -17.68 -1.01
C ALA A 69 6.62 -18.75 -0.79
N PRO A 70 6.48 -19.65 0.16
CA PRO A 70 5.43 -19.71 1.17
C PRO A 70 5.63 -18.67 2.29
N PHE A 71 4.60 -17.87 2.57
CA PHE A 71 4.68 -16.70 3.45
C PHE A 71 5.01 -17.03 4.90
N LYS A 72 4.71 -18.26 5.36
CA LYS A 72 5.06 -18.74 6.71
C LYS A 72 6.56 -18.68 7.01
N LYS A 73 7.42 -18.68 6.00
CA LYS A 73 8.89 -18.62 6.19
C LYS A 73 9.40 -17.27 6.72
N TYR A 74 8.54 -16.25 6.77
CA TYR A 74 8.85 -14.96 7.38
C TYR A 74 8.55 -14.90 8.88
N PHE A 75 8.03 -15.97 9.46
CA PHE A 75 7.72 -16.08 10.87
C PHE A 75 8.61 -17.14 11.57
N PRO A 76 9.02 -16.89 12.83
CA PRO A 76 8.87 -15.62 13.58
C PRO A 76 9.76 -14.50 13.01
N PRO A 77 9.30 -13.22 13.06
CA PRO A 77 9.98 -12.13 12.37
C PRO A 77 11.46 -11.91 12.73
N LEU A 78 11.85 -12.13 13.98
CA LEU A 78 13.23 -11.88 14.44
C LEU A 78 14.19 -13.05 14.21
N ILE A 79 13.68 -14.26 14.03
CA ILE A 79 14.48 -15.49 14.00
C ILE A 79 14.63 -16.03 12.57
N SER A 80 13.62 -15.79 11.73
CA SER A 80 13.62 -16.28 10.36
C SER A 80 14.69 -15.60 9.50
N PRO A 81 15.57 -16.35 8.78
CA PRO A 81 16.52 -15.78 7.82
C PRO A 81 15.82 -14.98 6.72
N LYS A 82 14.58 -15.35 6.35
CA LYS A 82 13.79 -14.66 5.33
C LYS A 82 13.28 -13.30 5.83
N SER A 83 13.01 -13.14 7.11
CA SER A 83 12.67 -11.82 7.66
C SER A 83 13.87 -10.87 7.65
N TRP A 84 15.07 -11.35 7.90
CA TRP A 84 16.29 -10.53 7.74
C TRP A 84 16.58 -10.17 6.29
N SER A 85 16.35 -11.10 5.37
CA SER A 85 16.45 -10.83 3.93
C SER A 85 15.44 -9.76 3.49
N LEU A 86 14.18 -9.86 3.95
CA LEU A 86 13.15 -8.86 3.69
C LEU A 86 13.53 -7.48 4.25
N ARG A 87 14.06 -7.44 5.48
CA ARG A 87 14.54 -6.18 6.05
C ARG A 87 15.63 -5.54 5.18
N LYS A 88 16.62 -6.32 4.73
CA LYS A 88 17.67 -5.82 3.84
C LYS A 88 17.08 -5.29 2.52
N GLN A 89 16.13 -6.01 1.95
CA GLN A 89 15.43 -5.62 0.73
C GLN A 89 14.68 -4.29 0.90
N ILE A 90 13.92 -4.11 1.99
CA ILE A 90 13.20 -2.87 2.30
C ILE A 90 14.18 -1.70 2.41
N LEU A 91 15.32 -1.89 3.07
CA LEU A 91 16.31 -0.85 3.31
C LEU A 91 17.27 -0.59 2.13
N GLN A 92 17.14 -1.35 1.05
CA GLN A 92 17.98 -1.15 -0.12
C GLN A 92 17.74 0.23 -0.75
N GLY A 93 18.77 1.07 -0.78
CA GLY A 93 18.69 2.43 -1.30
C GLY A 93 18.05 3.45 -0.33
N ILE A 94 17.80 3.06 0.93
CA ILE A 94 17.33 3.96 1.98
C ILE A 94 18.54 4.46 2.79
N GLU A 95 18.57 5.75 3.06
CA GLU A 95 19.58 6.40 3.90
C GLU A 95 19.50 5.90 5.35
N ASN A 96 20.59 6.03 6.12
CA ASN A 96 20.66 5.50 7.49
C ASN A 96 19.71 6.22 8.47
N ASP A 97 19.44 7.50 8.26
CA ASP A 97 18.47 8.27 9.04
C ASP A 97 17.08 8.15 8.42
N TYR A 98 16.35 7.15 8.85
CA TYR A 98 15.00 6.87 8.37
C TYR A 98 14.05 6.46 9.49
N PHE A 99 12.78 6.60 9.25
CA PHE A 99 11.71 5.92 9.98
C PHE A 99 10.70 5.35 9.00
N THR A 100 10.00 4.30 9.40
CA THR A 100 8.85 3.80 8.65
C THR A 100 7.56 4.39 9.23
N TYR A 101 6.57 4.68 8.40
CA TYR A 101 5.28 5.20 8.83
C TYR A 101 4.14 4.29 8.44
N THR A 102 3.25 3.99 9.36
CA THR A 102 1.99 3.29 9.11
C THR A 102 0.86 3.83 9.98
N GLY A 103 -0.37 3.81 9.47
CA GLY A 103 -1.59 4.08 10.25
C GLY A 103 -2.19 2.83 10.90
N ASP A 104 -1.58 1.65 10.72
CA ASP A 104 -2.04 0.38 11.27
C ASP A 104 -1.16 -0.09 12.41
N ARG A 105 -1.77 -0.35 13.58
CA ARG A 105 -1.03 -0.77 14.79
C ARG A 105 -0.40 -2.14 14.65
N ALA A 106 -1.08 -3.08 13.97
CA ALA A 106 -0.56 -4.44 13.76
C ALA A 106 0.63 -4.40 12.80
N GLU A 107 0.55 -3.62 11.72
CA GLU A 107 1.69 -3.38 10.83
C GLU A 107 2.83 -2.66 11.57
N GLY A 108 2.54 -1.67 12.42
CA GLY A 108 3.53 -1.00 13.25
C GLY A 108 4.28 -1.96 14.16
N LEU A 109 3.57 -2.92 14.78
CA LEU A 109 4.21 -3.99 15.58
C LEU A 109 5.11 -4.86 14.71
N MET A 110 4.66 -5.27 13.53
CA MET A 110 5.48 -6.03 12.58
C MET A 110 6.73 -5.28 12.18
N LEU A 111 6.62 -4.01 11.80
CA LEU A 111 7.76 -3.16 11.44
C LEU A 111 8.74 -2.99 12.60
N LYS A 112 8.24 -2.90 13.84
CA LYS A 112 9.08 -2.89 15.05
C LYS A 112 9.84 -4.20 15.23
N LEU A 113 9.20 -5.34 15.03
CA LEU A 113 9.84 -6.65 15.07
C LEU A 113 10.91 -6.81 13.98
N TYR A 114 10.71 -6.22 12.81
CA TYR A 114 11.72 -6.13 11.75
C TYR A 114 12.82 -5.07 12.02
N ARG A 115 12.77 -4.36 13.15
CA ARG A 115 13.71 -3.25 13.49
C ARG A 115 13.75 -2.17 12.42
N LEU A 116 12.58 -1.76 11.91
CA LEU A 116 12.41 -0.77 10.85
C LEU A 116 11.97 0.61 11.39
N ASN A 117 12.21 0.91 12.65
CA ASN A 117 11.96 2.21 13.28
C ASN A 117 10.56 2.79 12.98
N PRO A 118 9.45 2.12 13.38
CA PRO A 118 8.12 2.56 13.03
C PRO A 118 7.63 3.77 13.82
N LYS A 119 7.04 4.73 13.14
CA LYS A 119 6.12 5.72 13.68
C LYS A 119 4.70 5.32 13.30
N VAL A 120 3.84 5.10 14.30
CA VAL A 120 2.45 4.73 14.09
C VAL A 120 1.58 5.97 14.26
N GLY A 121 0.97 6.41 13.15
CA GLY A 121 0.06 7.54 13.14
C GLY A 121 -1.34 7.19 13.63
N THR A 122 -2.16 8.21 13.83
CA THR A 122 -3.59 8.05 14.12
C THR A 122 -4.32 7.49 12.91
N ARG A 123 -5.12 6.45 13.12
CA ARG A 123 -5.96 5.88 12.07
C ARG A 123 -7.01 6.90 11.64
N LYS A 124 -7.00 7.28 10.37
CA LYS A 124 -8.02 8.16 9.79
C LYS A 124 -9.35 7.41 9.66
N LEU A 125 -10.47 8.15 9.74
CA LEU A 125 -11.84 7.61 9.63
C LEU A 125 -12.08 6.88 8.31
N VAL A 126 -11.51 7.36 7.22
CA VAL A 126 -11.61 6.74 5.89
C VAL A 126 -10.45 5.83 5.66
N SER A 127 -10.71 4.52 5.64
CA SER A 127 -9.71 3.49 5.34
C SER A 127 -9.89 2.93 3.93
N ALA A 128 -8.81 2.42 3.33
CA ALA A 128 -8.89 1.68 2.07
C ALA A 128 -9.83 0.46 2.15
N THR A 129 -10.04 -0.09 3.35
CA THR A 129 -11.00 -1.18 3.59
C THR A 129 -12.44 -0.71 3.39
N ASN A 130 -12.81 0.46 3.93
CA ASN A 130 -14.15 1.03 3.74
C ASN A 130 -14.42 1.30 2.27
N VAL A 131 -13.44 1.90 1.56
CA VAL A 131 -13.54 2.14 0.11
C VAL A 131 -13.78 0.84 -0.64
N LYS A 132 -13.02 -0.23 -0.35
CA LYS A 132 -13.20 -1.54 -0.99
C LYS A 132 -14.58 -2.13 -0.73
N ASN A 133 -15.02 -2.13 0.52
CA ASN A 133 -16.32 -2.67 0.88
C ASN A 133 -17.44 -1.95 0.10
N GLU A 134 -17.36 -0.63 0.01
CA GLU A 134 -18.31 0.17 -0.76
C GLU A 134 -18.22 -0.10 -2.27
N MET A 135 -17.02 -0.28 -2.81
CA MET A 135 -16.82 -0.63 -4.22
C MET A 135 -17.49 -1.97 -4.58
N TYR A 136 -17.38 -2.98 -3.69
CA TYR A 136 -17.99 -4.29 -3.94
C TYR A 136 -19.50 -4.29 -3.70
N ALA A 137 -19.98 -3.58 -2.67
CA ALA A 137 -21.41 -3.50 -2.35
C ALA A 137 -22.21 -2.75 -3.44
N ASN A 138 -21.62 -1.70 -4.01
CA ASN A 138 -22.29 -0.77 -4.92
C ASN A 138 -21.63 -0.74 -6.31
N SER A 139 -21.15 -1.89 -6.79
CA SER A 139 -20.43 -2.00 -8.08
C SER A 139 -21.26 -1.57 -9.29
N GLN A 140 -22.59 -1.65 -9.23
CA GLN A 140 -23.50 -1.25 -10.31
C GLN A 140 -24.05 0.18 -10.17
N SER A 141 -23.71 0.90 -9.09
CA SER A 141 -24.18 2.27 -8.90
C SER A 141 -23.52 3.24 -9.87
N LYS A 142 -24.30 4.11 -10.51
CA LYS A 142 -23.80 5.17 -11.39
C LYS A 142 -22.95 6.20 -10.62
N ASN A 143 -23.28 6.45 -9.34
CA ASN A 143 -22.57 7.39 -8.48
C ASN A 143 -22.23 6.74 -7.11
N PRO A 144 -21.29 5.81 -7.05
CA PRO A 144 -20.95 5.14 -5.81
C PRO A 144 -20.23 6.10 -4.85
N GLU A 145 -20.58 6.02 -3.57
CA GLU A 145 -20.08 6.91 -2.51
C GLU A 145 -18.55 6.84 -2.32
N TRP A 146 -17.95 5.68 -2.61
CA TRP A 146 -16.50 5.50 -2.46
C TRP A 146 -15.66 6.53 -3.25
N LYS A 147 -16.21 7.09 -4.35
CA LYS A 147 -15.54 8.13 -5.14
C LYS A 147 -15.17 9.36 -4.32
N LYS A 148 -15.93 9.69 -3.29
CA LYS A 148 -15.67 10.84 -2.40
C LYS A 148 -14.42 10.64 -1.54
N PHE A 149 -13.98 9.40 -1.36
CA PHE A 149 -12.89 9.03 -0.44
C PHE A 149 -11.55 8.80 -1.14
N VAL A 150 -11.52 8.92 -2.45
CA VAL A 150 -10.30 8.76 -3.26
C VAL A 150 -10.09 10.00 -4.14
N PRO A 151 -8.85 10.32 -4.51
CA PRO A 151 -8.58 11.36 -5.49
C PRO A 151 -9.27 11.08 -6.83
N VAL A 152 -9.66 12.13 -7.55
CA VAL A 152 -10.38 12.01 -8.83
C VAL A 152 -9.63 11.14 -9.85
N ASN A 153 -8.30 11.30 -9.94
CA ASN A 153 -7.47 10.49 -10.85
C ASN A 153 -7.46 9.02 -10.45
N VAL A 154 -7.40 8.74 -9.14
CA VAL A 154 -7.49 7.36 -8.62
C VAL A 154 -8.86 6.75 -8.91
N ALA A 155 -9.95 7.51 -8.77
CA ALA A 155 -11.29 7.04 -9.12
C ALA A 155 -11.38 6.62 -10.58
N LYS A 156 -10.79 7.39 -11.52
CA LYS A 156 -10.73 7.02 -12.95
C LYS A 156 -9.98 5.69 -13.17
N ILE A 157 -8.84 5.50 -12.51
CA ILE A 157 -8.05 4.26 -12.60
C ILE A 157 -8.85 3.06 -12.07
N ILE A 158 -9.54 3.23 -10.94
CA ILE A 158 -10.40 2.20 -10.37
C ILE A 158 -11.49 1.80 -11.35
N ILE A 159 -12.25 2.76 -11.87
CA ILE A 159 -13.36 2.51 -12.81
C ILE A 159 -12.85 1.77 -14.05
N PHE A 160 -11.74 2.20 -14.65
CA PHE A 160 -11.15 1.57 -15.82
C PHE A 160 -10.79 0.10 -15.57
N ASN A 161 -10.14 -0.20 -14.45
CA ASN A 161 -9.74 -1.57 -14.11
C ASN A 161 -10.94 -2.47 -13.71
N PHE A 162 -11.98 -1.91 -13.11
CA PHE A 162 -13.21 -2.65 -12.81
C PHE A 162 -13.97 -3.03 -14.08
N LEU A 163 -14.07 -2.14 -15.04
CA LEU A 163 -14.73 -2.41 -16.33
C LEU A 163 -13.99 -3.50 -17.12
N GLN A 164 -12.67 -3.50 -17.12
CA GLN A 164 -11.90 -4.55 -17.79
C GLN A 164 -12.14 -5.94 -17.17
N ASN A 165 -12.30 -6.03 -15.85
CA ASN A 165 -12.55 -7.31 -15.16
C ASN A 165 -14.01 -7.80 -15.28
N LEU A 166 -14.94 -6.98 -15.75
CA LEU A 166 -16.34 -7.37 -16.04
C LEU A 166 -16.50 -7.94 -17.44
N PHE A 167 -15.55 -7.73 -18.33
CA PHE A 167 -15.57 -8.18 -19.74
C PHE A 167 -14.51 -9.26 -20.06
N SER A 168 -13.76 -9.71 -19.05
CA SER A 168 -12.82 -10.84 -19.10
C SER A 168 -13.37 -12.05 -18.34
#